data_ea914d5f6a0df64a605ff4d656cc41cb
#
_entry.id   ea914d5f6a0df64a605ff4d656cc41cb
#
_cell.length_a   1.000
_cell.length_b   1.000
_cell.length_c   1.000
_cell.angle_alpha   90.00
_cell.angle_beta   90.00
_cell.angle_gamma   90.00
#
_symmetry.space_group_name_H-M   'P 1'
#
loop_
_entity.id
_entity.type
_entity.pdbx_description
1 polymer ?
#
loop_
_entity_poly.entity_id
_entity_poly.type
_entity_poly.pdbx_seq_one_letter_code
_entity_poly.pdbx_strand_id
1 'polypeptide(L)'
;MSTQRLRDEDYRDYSSTDASPEDSPSEGLNNFSSSGSYMRFGESNSTTWFQTLIHLLKSNIGTGLLGLPLAVKNAGILLGPLSLLVIGLVAVHCMRILVKCSHHFCYRLNKPFVDYGDTVMYGLEASPVSWLRNHAHWGRRIVDFFLIVTQLGFCCIYFVFLADNFKQVVEMANGTTSNCHNNETVILTPTMDSRLYMLTFLPFMVLLVFVRNLRALSIFSLLANITMAVSLVMIYQFTVQNIPDPSHLPLVASWKTYPLFFGTAIFAFEGIGMVLPLENKMKDPKKFSLILYVGMAIVTTLYVSLGILGYLQFGANIQGSITLNLPNCWLYQSVKLLYSIGIFFTYALQFYVPAEIIIPFFVARGPEHCELVIDLSVRTMLVCLTCIAAILIPRLDLVISLVGSVSSSALALIIPPLLEITTFYSEGLSPITIVKDALISILGFVGFVVGTCLTLYELTQPSRAPIFINSTSAFV
;
A
#
# COMPACT_ATOMS: atom_id res chain seq x y z
N MET A 1 -28.64 0.65 -2.75
CA MET A 1 -29.36 1.72 -3.49
C MET A 1 -28.70 3.09 -3.39
N SER A 2 -28.08 3.48 -2.26
CA SER A 2 -27.44 4.82 -2.12
C SER A 2 -26.17 5.02 -2.95
N THR A 3 -25.31 4.02 -3.09
CA THR A 3 -24.11 4.09 -3.97
C THR A 3 -24.44 4.08 -5.46
N GLN A 4 -25.54 3.46 -5.83
CA GLN A 4 -26.07 3.57 -7.18
C GLN A 4 -26.70 4.95 -7.43
N ARG A 5 -27.37 5.54 -6.43
CA ARG A 5 -27.92 6.91 -6.53
C ARG A 5 -26.84 7.99 -6.62
N LEU A 6 -25.74 7.89 -5.85
CA LEU A 6 -24.61 8.82 -5.98
C LEU A 6 -23.89 8.69 -7.33
N ARG A 7 -23.83 7.48 -7.91
CA ARG A 7 -23.39 7.28 -9.29
C ARG A 7 -24.40 7.79 -10.33
N ASP A 8 -25.72 7.67 -10.05
CA ASP A 8 -26.78 8.08 -10.95
C ASP A 8 -27.09 9.58 -10.85
N GLU A 9 -26.85 10.23 -9.71
CA GLU A 9 -27.02 11.68 -9.56
C GLU A 9 -25.87 12.45 -10.23
N ASP A 10 -24.62 11.99 -10.12
CA ASP A 10 -23.50 12.53 -10.92
C ASP A 10 -23.69 12.32 -12.45
N TYR A 11 -24.49 11.31 -12.83
CA TYR A 11 -24.78 11.02 -14.23
C TYR A 11 -26.00 11.80 -14.76
N ARG A 12 -26.96 12.21 -13.90
CA ARG A 12 -28.17 12.96 -14.31
C ARG A 12 -27.96 14.45 -14.48
N ASP A 13 -27.02 15.06 -13.77
CA ASP A 13 -26.71 16.49 -13.93
C ASP A 13 -26.01 16.84 -15.26
N TYR A 14 -25.56 15.83 -16.02
CA TYR A 14 -24.94 16.02 -17.34
C TYR A 14 -25.90 15.80 -18.55
N SER A 15 -27.16 15.44 -18.28
CA SER A 15 -28.11 15.07 -19.38
C SER A 15 -29.18 16.11 -19.68
N SER A 16 -29.13 17.32 -19.12
CA SER A 16 -30.13 18.35 -19.36
C SER A 16 -29.50 19.68 -19.79
N THR A 17 -29.04 19.74 -21.03
CA THR A 17 -29.01 20.98 -21.82
C THR A 17 -29.39 20.67 -23.26
N ASP A 18 -30.61 21.05 -23.59
CA ASP A 18 -31.21 21.39 -24.84
C ASP A 18 -30.49 21.09 -26.16
N ALA A 19 -31.09 20.24 -26.97
CA ALA A 19 -30.99 20.32 -28.42
C ALA A 19 -32.35 20.11 -29.04
N SER A 20 -32.88 21.17 -29.65
CA SER A 20 -34.03 21.16 -30.53
C SER A 20 -33.72 20.42 -31.83
N PRO A 21 -34.73 19.84 -32.50
CA PRO A 21 -34.53 19.08 -33.73
C PRO A 21 -34.63 19.99 -34.95
N GLU A 22 -33.75 19.84 -35.92
CA GLU A 22 -34.12 20.01 -37.37
C GLU A 22 -32.95 19.61 -38.29
N ASP A 23 -33.34 18.87 -39.34
CA ASP A 23 -32.74 18.69 -40.67
C ASP A 23 -31.65 17.66 -40.90
N SER A 24 -32.06 16.53 -41.48
CA SER A 24 -31.31 15.74 -42.49
C SER A 24 -31.40 16.44 -43.87
N PRO A 25 -30.54 16.22 -44.91
CA PRO A 25 -30.01 14.92 -45.35
C PRO A 25 -28.58 14.90 -46.00
N SER A 26 -28.12 13.68 -46.26
CA SER A 26 -27.30 13.19 -47.40
C SER A 26 -25.78 13.31 -47.42
N GLU A 27 -25.19 12.12 -47.56
CA GLU A 27 -24.00 11.74 -48.35
C GLU A 27 -22.60 12.24 -47.97
N GLY A 28 -21.73 11.25 -47.68
CA GLY A 28 -20.28 11.44 -47.62
C GLY A 28 -19.56 10.29 -46.97
N LEU A 29 -19.44 9.18 -47.71
CA LEU A 29 -18.49 8.10 -47.40
C LEU A 29 -17.05 8.66 -47.45
N ASN A 30 -16.26 8.35 -46.47
CA ASN A 30 -14.80 8.49 -46.34
C ASN A 30 -14.34 9.51 -45.30
N ASN A 31 -14.07 8.99 -44.10
CA ASN A 31 -12.79 9.16 -43.39
C ASN A 31 -12.90 8.54 -42.00
N PHE A 32 -12.50 7.29 -41.90
CA PHE A 32 -12.17 6.65 -40.63
C PHE A 32 -10.87 7.26 -40.08
N SER A 33 -10.94 8.44 -39.51
CA SER A 33 -9.88 8.95 -38.65
C SER A 33 -10.40 8.97 -37.21
N SER A 34 -9.91 7.96 -36.48
CA SER A 34 -9.97 7.77 -35.05
C SER A 34 -9.69 9.03 -34.27
N SER A 35 -10.69 9.65 -33.72
CA SER A 35 -10.53 10.60 -32.61
C SER A 35 -11.78 10.63 -31.75
N GLY A 36 -12.20 9.50 -31.24
CA GLY A 36 -13.08 9.43 -30.10
C GLY A 36 -12.25 9.67 -28.83
N SER A 37 -11.95 10.90 -28.51
CA SER A 37 -11.46 11.28 -27.21
C SER A 37 -12.59 11.04 -26.21
N TYR A 38 -12.59 9.89 -25.52
CA TYR A 38 -13.49 9.65 -24.41
C TYR A 38 -13.19 10.66 -23.31
N MET A 39 -14.09 11.63 -23.09
CA MET A 39 -14.07 12.47 -21.90
C MET A 39 -14.45 11.59 -20.69
N ARG A 40 -13.47 11.08 -19.95
CA ARG A 40 -13.67 10.19 -18.80
C ARG A 40 -14.17 10.92 -17.54
N PHE A 41 -13.88 12.22 -17.41
CA PHE A 41 -14.38 13.10 -16.34
C PHE A 41 -14.57 14.52 -16.86
N GLY A 42 -15.52 15.28 -16.29
CA GLY A 42 -15.66 16.71 -16.55
C GLY A 42 -14.36 17.46 -16.24
N GLU A 43 -14.03 18.49 -17.01
CA GLU A 43 -12.74 19.19 -16.99
C GLU A 43 -12.29 19.72 -15.61
N SER A 44 -13.23 19.93 -14.67
CA SER A 44 -12.94 20.55 -13.37
C SER A 44 -12.24 19.67 -12.32
N ASN A 45 -12.24 18.33 -12.49
CA ASN A 45 -11.72 17.38 -11.49
C ASN A 45 -10.61 16.47 -12.01
N SER A 46 -10.06 16.72 -13.21
CA SER A 46 -8.99 15.91 -13.78
C SER A 46 -7.62 16.28 -13.23
N THR A 47 -6.77 15.26 -13.01
CA THR A 47 -5.39 15.45 -12.52
C THR A 47 -4.41 15.64 -13.67
N THR A 48 -3.43 16.55 -13.48
CA THR A 48 -2.31 16.71 -14.41
C THR A 48 -1.33 15.53 -14.26
N TRP A 49 -0.45 15.33 -15.25
CA TRP A 49 0.57 14.28 -15.21
C TRP A 49 1.47 14.37 -13.95
N PHE A 50 1.81 15.59 -13.52
CA PHE A 50 2.65 15.83 -12.35
C PHE A 50 1.91 15.48 -11.04
N GLN A 51 0.64 15.88 -10.94
CA GLN A 51 -0.21 15.50 -9.79
C GLN A 51 -0.39 13.98 -9.71
N THR A 52 -0.64 13.33 -10.85
CA THR A 52 -0.75 11.86 -10.91
C THR A 52 0.54 11.17 -10.48
N LEU A 53 1.70 11.69 -10.91
CA LEU A 53 3.00 11.18 -10.47
C LEU A 53 3.19 11.31 -8.95
N ILE A 54 2.88 12.49 -8.38
CA ILE A 54 2.95 12.70 -6.93
C ILE A 54 2.01 11.75 -6.18
N HIS A 55 0.79 11.55 -6.67
CA HIS A 55 -0.15 10.61 -6.05
C HIS A 55 0.33 9.16 -6.14
N LEU A 56 0.95 8.76 -7.25
CA LEU A 56 1.53 7.44 -7.42
C LEU A 56 2.72 7.23 -6.45
N LEU A 57 3.61 8.20 -6.32
CA LEU A 57 4.73 8.15 -5.36
C LEU A 57 4.19 8.02 -3.93
N LYS A 58 3.19 8.82 -3.58
CA LYS A 58 2.57 8.80 -2.27
C LYS A 58 1.92 7.45 -1.93
N SER A 59 1.23 6.81 -2.90
CA SER A 59 0.57 5.52 -2.65
C SER A 59 1.56 4.41 -2.29
N ASN A 60 2.82 4.56 -2.70
CA ASN A 60 3.88 3.59 -2.43
C ASN A 60 4.79 3.99 -1.24
N ILE A 61 4.96 5.29 -0.95
CA ILE A 61 5.82 5.75 0.15
C ILE A 61 5.03 5.77 1.45
N GLY A 62 5.29 4.79 2.33
CA GLY A 62 4.61 4.62 3.61
C GLY A 62 5.46 3.81 4.59
N THR A 63 4.81 3.09 5.51
CA THR A 63 5.49 2.22 6.49
C THR A 63 6.29 1.09 5.85
N GLY A 64 5.89 0.63 4.66
CA GLY A 64 6.60 -0.41 3.90
C GLY A 64 8.04 -0.02 3.59
N LEU A 65 8.27 1.24 3.15
CA LEU A 65 9.61 1.77 2.88
C LEU A 65 10.53 1.68 4.11
N LEU A 66 10.00 2.00 5.29
CA LEU A 66 10.78 2.01 6.53
C LEU A 66 11.13 0.60 7.06
N GLY A 67 10.42 -0.42 6.61
CA GLY A 67 10.69 -1.84 6.92
C GLY A 67 11.72 -2.49 6.00
N LEU A 68 12.06 -1.85 4.86
CA LEU A 68 12.95 -2.46 3.87
C LEU A 68 14.39 -2.73 4.36
N PRO A 69 15.01 -1.93 5.25
CA PRO A 69 16.30 -2.28 5.80
C PRO A 69 16.29 -3.63 6.52
N LEU A 70 15.25 -3.92 7.30
CA LEU A 70 15.06 -5.24 7.91
C LEU A 70 14.80 -6.34 6.88
N ALA A 71 14.05 -6.03 5.84
CA ALA A 71 13.84 -6.96 4.72
C ALA A 71 15.19 -7.31 4.07
N VAL A 72 16.03 -6.33 3.72
CA VAL A 72 17.36 -6.58 3.14
C VAL A 72 18.24 -7.40 4.07
N LYS A 73 18.19 -7.19 5.40
CA LYS A 73 18.85 -8.07 6.37
C LYS A 73 18.39 -9.52 6.23
N ASN A 74 17.09 -9.77 6.07
CA ASN A 74 16.52 -11.12 5.96
C ASN A 74 16.90 -11.84 4.66
N ALA A 75 17.27 -11.11 3.61
CA ALA A 75 17.74 -11.68 2.33
C ALA A 75 19.25 -11.63 2.15
N GLY A 76 19.95 -10.68 2.78
CA GLY A 76 21.37 -10.40 2.60
C GLY A 76 21.64 -9.16 1.77
N ILE A 77 22.84 -8.59 1.90
CA ILE A 77 23.19 -7.29 1.31
C ILE A 77 23.28 -7.31 -0.22
N LEU A 78 23.50 -8.47 -0.84
CA LEU A 78 23.51 -8.62 -2.29
C LEU A 78 22.17 -9.12 -2.82
N LEU A 79 21.66 -10.22 -2.24
CA LEU A 79 20.44 -10.85 -2.72
C LEU A 79 19.20 -9.96 -2.49
N GLY A 80 19.13 -9.24 -1.36
CA GLY A 80 18.01 -8.37 -1.02
C GLY A 80 17.75 -7.28 -2.08
N PRO A 81 18.71 -6.41 -2.36
CA PRO A 81 18.56 -5.36 -3.37
C PRO A 81 18.28 -5.90 -4.79
N LEU A 82 18.94 -6.98 -5.19
CA LEU A 82 18.69 -7.62 -6.48
C LEU A 82 17.25 -8.14 -6.56
N SER A 83 16.77 -8.78 -5.50
CA SER A 83 15.38 -9.26 -5.42
C SER A 83 14.39 -8.10 -5.41
N LEU A 84 14.68 -6.97 -4.72
CA LEU A 84 13.83 -5.77 -4.75
C LEU A 84 13.70 -5.20 -6.17
N LEU A 85 14.79 -5.16 -6.94
CA LEU A 85 14.75 -4.73 -8.35
C LEU A 85 13.85 -5.64 -9.19
N VAL A 86 13.99 -6.96 -9.04
CA VAL A 86 13.17 -7.93 -9.77
C VAL A 86 11.71 -7.81 -9.38
N ILE A 87 11.40 -7.72 -8.09
CA ILE A 87 10.02 -7.54 -7.59
C ILE A 87 9.43 -6.23 -8.11
N GLY A 88 10.20 -5.13 -8.11
CA GLY A 88 9.77 -3.85 -8.67
C GLY A 88 9.42 -3.94 -10.16
N LEU A 89 10.24 -4.62 -10.97
CA LEU A 89 9.97 -4.85 -12.39
C LEU A 89 8.69 -5.68 -12.60
N VAL A 90 8.51 -6.74 -11.80
CA VAL A 90 7.30 -7.59 -11.85
C VAL A 90 6.07 -6.81 -11.43
N ALA A 91 6.16 -6.02 -10.36
CA ALA A 91 5.05 -5.18 -9.88
C ALA A 91 4.58 -4.19 -10.95
N VAL A 92 5.51 -3.47 -11.59
CA VAL A 92 5.21 -2.55 -12.70
C VAL A 92 4.54 -3.31 -13.86
N HIS A 93 5.05 -4.48 -14.19
CA HIS A 93 4.49 -5.31 -15.25
C HIS A 93 3.03 -5.72 -14.94
N CYS A 94 2.74 -6.17 -13.72
CA CYS A 94 1.40 -6.53 -13.26
C CYS A 94 0.44 -5.32 -13.23
N MET A 95 0.92 -4.15 -12.78
CA MET A 95 0.16 -2.91 -12.84
C MET A 95 -0.21 -2.52 -14.28
N ARG A 96 0.73 -2.68 -15.22
CA ARG A 96 0.49 -2.45 -16.65
C ARG A 96 -0.52 -3.43 -17.23
N ILE A 97 -0.46 -4.70 -16.87
CA ILE A 97 -1.46 -5.70 -17.27
C ILE A 97 -2.86 -5.25 -16.84
N LEU A 98 -3.01 -4.84 -15.60
CA LEU A 98 -4.29 -4.38 -15.08
C LEU A 98 -4.84 -3.18 -15.88
N VAL A 99 -4.02 -2.18 -16.18
CA VAL A 99 -4.40 -1.03 -17.01
C VAL A 99 -4.79 -1.47 -18.43
N LYS A 100 -4.01 -2.36 -19.05
CA LYS A 100 -4.28 -2.90 -20.38
C LYS A 100 -5.64 -3.61 -20.44
N CYS A 101 -5.94 -4.47 -19.46
CA CYS A 101 -7.21 -5.18 -19.37
C CYS A 101 -8.38 -4.22 -19.11
N SER A 102 -8.21 -3.23 -18.22
CA SER A 102 -9.22 -2.20 -17.98
C SER A 102 -9.55 -1.42 -19.24
N HIS A 103 -8.57 -0.97 -20.02
CA HIS A 103 -8.79 -0.28 -21.29
C HIS A 103 -9.53 -1.16 -22.31
N HIS A 104 -9.16 -2.44 -22.41
CA HIS A 104 -9.84 -3.40 -23.27
C HIS A 104 -11.33 -3.48 -22.94
N PHE A 105 -11.70 -3.60 -21.65
CA PHE A 105 -13.11 -3.67 -21.24
C PHE A 105 -13.83 -2.33 -21.32
N CYS A 106 -13.17 -1.19 -21.05
CA CYS A 106 -13.74 0.12 -21.30
C CYS A 106 -14.16 0.28 -22.77
N TYR A 107 -13.30 -0.12 -23.69
CA TYR A 107 -13.59 -0.07 -25.13
C TYR A 107 -14.70 -1.04 -25.52
N ARG A 108 -14.60 -2.31 -25.11
CA ARG A 108 -15.56 -3.37 -25.47
C ARG A 108 -16.96 -3.11 -24.94
N LEU A 109 -17.09 -2.57 -23.72
CA LEU A 109 -18.36 -2.35 -23.04
C LEU A 109 -18.87 -0.91 -23.18
N ASN A 110 -18.14 -0.07 -23.90
CA ASN A 110 -18.44 1.35 -24.07
C ASN A 110 -18.64 2.08 -22.71
N LYS A 111 -17.78 1.73 -21.70
CA LYS A 111 -17.83 2.34 -20.38
C LYS A 111 -16.71 3.36 -20.21
N PRO A 112 -16.95 4.48 -19.51
CA PRO A 112 -15.92 5.52 -19.33
C PRO A 112 -14.77 5.07 -18.47
N PHE A 113 -15.02 4.19 -17.48
CA PHE A 113 -14.02 3.62 -16.60
C PHE A 113 -14.48 2.28 -16.02
N VAL A 114 -13.54 1.48 -15.56
CA VAL A 114 -13.77 0.20 -14.91
C VAL A 114 -12.83 0.13 -13.69
N ASP A 115 -13.32 -0.34 -12.54
CA ASP A 115 -12.51 -0.56 -11.35
C ASP A 115 -11.78 -1.91 -11.39
N TYR A 116 -10.94 -2.20 -10.39
CA TYR A 116 -10.15 -3.43 -10.36
C TYR A 116 -11.05 -4.68 -10.25
N GLY A 117 -12.05 -4.65 -9.38
CA GLY A 117 -12.97 -5.77 -9.18
C GLY A 117 -13.79 -6.05 -10.43
N ASP A 118 -14.33 -5.00 -11.07
CA ASP A 118 -15.07 -5.14 -12.31
C ASP A 118 -14.19 -5.62 -13.47
N THR A 119 -12.93 -5.15 -13.55
CA THR A 119 -11.99 -5.61 -14.58
C THR A 119 -11.76 -7.12 -14.47
N VAL A 120 -11.59 -7.64 -13.25
CA VAL A 120 -11.43 -9.10 -13.02
C VAL A 120 -12.71 -9.85 -13.32
N MET A 121 -13.87 -9.32 -12.95
CA MET A 121 -15.16 -9.93 -13.27
C MET A 121 -15.32 -10.08 -14.79
N TYR A 122 -15.12 -9.01 -15.56
CA TYR A 122 -15.22 -9.06 -17.03
C TYR A 122 -14.16 -9.96 -17.67
N GLY A 123 -12.94 -10.05 -17.09
CA GLY A 123 -11.92 -10.98 -17.52
C GLY A 123 -12.33 -12.44 -17.35
N LEU A 124 -13.01 -12.77 -16.25
CA LEU A 124 -13.56 -14.10 -16.03
C LEU A 124 -14.75 -14.39 -16.95
N GLU A 125 -15.61 -13.41 -17.24
CA GLU A 125 -16.70 -13.54 -18.23
C GLU A 125 -16.17 -13.79 -19.64
N ALA A 126 -15.03 -13.23 -20.00
CA ALA A 126 -14.37 -13.47 -21.29
C ALA A 126 -13.64 -14.82 -21.38
N SER A 127 -13.49 -15.53 -20.28
CA SER A 127 -12.77 -16.80 -20.22
C SER A 127 -13.45 -17.89 -21.09
N PRO A 128 -12.64 -18.72 -21.81
CA PRO A 128 -13.15 -19.88 -22.53
C PRO A 128 -13.69 -20.98 -21.61
N VAL A 129 -13.29 -21.00 -20.33
CA VAL A 129 -13.71 -21.99 -19.35
C VAL A 129 -15.12 -21.66 -18.83
N SER A 130 -16.11 -22.51 -19.16
CA SER A 130 -17.52 -22.29 -18.78
C SER A 130 -17.74 -22.12 -17.28
N TRP A 131 -16.96 -22.84 -16.46
CA TRP A 131 -17.05 -22.73 -15.01
C TRP A 131 -16.65 -21.35 -14.51
N LEU A 132 -15.56 -20.78 -15.01
CA LEU A 132 -15.09 -19.43 -14.65
C LEU A 132 -16.10 -18.36 -15.11
N ARG A 133 -16.61 -18.50 -16.33
CA ARG A 133 -17.61 -17.58 -16.89
C ARG A 133 -18.90 -17.57 -16.05
N ASN A 134 -19.39 -18.72 -15.63
CA ASN A 134 -20.60 -18.80 -14.82
C ASN A 134 -20.43 -18.26 -13.38
N HIS A 135 -19.18 -18.17 -12.90
CA HIS A 135 -18.84 -17.67 -11.58
C HIS A 135 -18.07 -16.34 -11.60
N ALA A 136 -18.15 -15.60 -12.69
CA ALA A 136 -17.38 -14.37 -12.91
C ALA A 136 -17.56 -13.31 -11.79
N HIS A 137 -18.76 -13.18 -11.24
CA HIS A 137 -19.04 -12.28 -10.12
C HIS A 137 -18.22 -12.57 -8.84
N TRP A 138 -17.70 -13.81 -8.68
CA TRP A 138 -16.78 -14.13 -7.59
C TRP A 138 -15.44 -13.43 -7.76
N GLY A 139 -15.02 -13.15 -9.00
CA GLY A 139 -13.79 -12.42 -9.27
C GLY A 139 -13.78 -11.05 -8.59
N ARG A 140 -14.86 -10.28 -8.74
CA ARG A 140 -15.04 -9.00 -8.04
C ARG A 140 -14.98 -9.16 -6.52
N ARG A 141 -15.72 -10.14 -5.97
CA ARG A 141 -15.75 -10.36 -4.53
C ARG A 141 -14.40 -10.76 -3.95
N ILE A 142 -13.60 -11.53 -4.69
CA ILE A 142 -12.24 -11.93 -4.30
C ILE A 142 -11.32 -10.70 -4.26
N VAL A 143 -11.38 -9.83 -5.28
CA VAL A 143 -10.61 -8.58 -5.29
C VAL A 143 -11.02 -7.68 -4.13
N ASP A 144 -12.32 -7.45 -3.92
CA ASP A 144 -12.85 -6.63 -2.83
C ASP A 144 -12.41 -7.18 -1.46
N PHE A 145 -12.45 -8.50 -1.28
CA PHE A 145 -11.98 -9.16 -0.06
C PHE A 145 -10.50 -8.89 0.20
N PHE A 146 -9.63 -9.10 -0.79
CA PHE A 146 -8.20 -8.85 -0.62
C PHE A 146 -7.87 -7.36 -0.47
N LEU A 147 -8.60 -6.46 -1.14
CA LEU A 147 -8.48 -5.01 -0.92
C LEU A 147 -8.84 -4.63 0.52
N ILE A 148 -9.94 -5.16 1.06
CA ILE A 148 -10.34 -4.93 2.45
C ILE A 148 -9.24 -5.43 3.40
N VAL A 149 -8.76 -6.66 3.22
CA VAL A 149 -7.72 -7.26 4.07
C VAL A 149 -6.43 -6.44 4.01
N THR A 150 -6.00 -6.01 2.82
CA THR A 150 -4.81 -5.18 2.65
C THR A 150 -4.96 -3.85 3.39
N GLN A 151 -6.05 -3.14 3.16
CA GLN A 151 -6.24 -1.80 3.72
C GLN A 151 -6.45 -1.82 5.24
N LEU A 152 -7.19 -2.78 5.77
CA LEU A 152 -7.29 -2.98 7.23
C LEU A 152 -5.95 -3.44 7.81
N GLY A 153 -5.18 -4.23 7.07
CA GLY A 153 -3.81 -4.58 7.43
C GLY A 153 -2.90 -3.35 7.55
N PHE A 154 -2.95 -2.42 6.60
CA PHE A 154 -2.26 -1.12 6.72
C PHE A 154 -2.69 -0.37 7.97
N CYS A 155 -3.99 -0.35 8.27
CA CYS A 155 -4.52 0.29 9.48
C CYS A 155 -3.97 -0.34 10.76
N CYS A 156 -3.85 -1.68 10.83
CA CYS A 156 -3.20 -2.38 11.95
C CYS A 156 -1.73 -1.96 12.11
N ILE A 157 -0.98 -1.96 11.00
CA ILE A 157 0.44 -1.57 10.98
C ILE A 157 0.62 -0.13 11.49
N TYR A 158 -0.28 0.79 11.14
CA TYR A 158 -0.21 2.17 11.60
C TYR A 158 -0.41 2.31 13.11
N PHE A 159 -1.28 1.50 13.73
CA PHE A 159 -1.40 1.45 15.18
C PHE A 159 -0.10 1.01 15.85
N VAL A 160 0.51 -0.09 15.37
CA VAL A 160 1.80 -0.58 15.90
C VAL A 160 2.90 0.45 15.71
N PHE A 161 3.01 1.01 14.50
CA PHE A 161 4.02 2.01 14.17
C PHE A 161 3.94 3.25 15.06
N LEU A 162 2.73 3.81 15.23
CA LEU A 162 2.50 4.98 16.07
C LEU A 162 2.84 4.70 17.53
N ALA A 163 2.40 3.56 18.05
CA ALA A 163 2.64 3.17 19.44
C ALA A 163 4.13 3.00 19.72
N ASP A 164 4.87 2.31 18.85
CA ASP A 164 6.30 2.04 19.06
C ASP A 164 7.14 3.32 18.96
N ASN A 165 6.87 4.18 17.97
CA ASN A 165 7.60 5.44 17.85
C ASN A 165 7.26 6.40 18.99
N PHE A 166 5.99 6.50 19.39
CA PHE A 166 5.59 7.37 20.49
C PHE A 166 6.13 6.89 21.83
N LYS A 167 6.14 5.57 22.07
CA LYS A 167 6.78 4.96 23.24
C LYS A 167 8.23 5.40 23.37
N GLN A 168 9.03 5.28 22.30
CA GLN A 168 10.43 5.71 22.33
C GLN A 168 10.59 7.22 22.60
N VAL A 169 9.70 8.07 22.09
CA VAL A 169 9.73 9.49 22.37
C VAL A 169 9.45 9.79 23.84
N VAL A 170 8.47 9.11 24.45
CA VAL A 170 8.13 9.26 25.88
C VAL A 170 9.24 8.72 26.78
N GLU A 171 9.83 7.57 26.44
CA GLU A 171 10.96 6.98 27.17
C GLU A 171 12.16 7.93 27.19
N MET A 172 12.43 8.62 26.08
CA MET A 172 13.46 9.63 26.04
C MET A 172 13.11 10.88 26.83
N ALA A 173 11.88 11.35 26.79
CA ALA A 173 11.46 12.54 27.53
C ALA A 173 11.57 12.35 29.04
N ASN A 174 11.46 11.11 29.54
CA ASN A 174 11.62 10.75 30.94
C ASN A 174 13.08 10.46 31.32
N GLY A 175 14.00 10.38 30.34
CA GLY A 175 15.43 10.19 30.56
C GLY A 175 16.20 11.50 30.62
N THR A 176 17.50 11.43 30.99
CA THR A 176 18.40 12.58 30.87
C THR A 176 18.72 12.82 29.40
N THR A 177 18.37 14.00 28.90
CA THR A 177 18.60 14.41 27.50
C THR A 177 20.07 14.55 27.20
N SER A 178 20.60 13.74 26.29
CA SER A 178 21.92 13.95 25.71
C SER A 178 21.82 14.75 24.41
N ASN A 179 22.79 15.63 24.18
CA ASN A 179 22.99 16.25 22.88
C ASN A 179 23.37 15.18 21.86
N CYS A 180 22.98 15.32 20.58
CA CYS A 180 23.28 14.36 19.52
C CYS A 180 24.78 14.05 19.31
N HIS A 181 25.68 14.77 19.98
CA HIS A 181 27.15 14.63 19.92
C HIS A 181 27.77 13.84 21.06
N ASN A 182 27.03 13.56 22.13
CA ASN A 182 27.57 12.81 23.29
C ASN A 182 27.09 11.37 23.25
N ASN A 183 28.01 10.42 23.13
CA ASN A 183 27.78 8.97 23.20
C ASN A 183 27.47 8.48 24.64
N GLU A 184 26.83 9.27 25.46
CA GLU A 184 26.43 8.82 26.79
C GLU A 184 25.27 7.81 26.67
N THR A 185 25.43 6.65 27.29
CA THR A 185 24.40 5.62 27.41
C THR A 185 23.26 6.15 28.28
N VAL A 186 22.19 6.59 27.64
CA VAL A 186 20.97 7.01 28.36
C VAL A 186 20.31 5.75 28.92
N ILE A 187 20.22 5.65 30.24
CA ILE A 187 19.41 4.61 30.90
C ILE A 187 17.94 5.02 30.71
N LEU A 188 17.29 4.35 29.74
CA LEU A 188 15.87 4.55 29.50
C LEU A 188 15.09 3.86 30.64
N THR A 189 14.29 4.63 31.37
CA THR A 189 13.35 4.04 32.33
C THR A 189 12.21 3.35 31.52
N PRO A 190 11.94 2.06 31.76
CA PRO A 190 10.88 1.36 31.06
C PRO A 190 9.54 2.06 31.34
N THR A 191 8.88 2.45 30.28
CA THR A 191 7.54 3.04 30.31
C THR A 191 6.47 1.97 30.10
N MET A 192 5.25 2.39 29.82
CA MET A 192 4.11 1.52 29.55
C MET A 192 4.36 0.60 28.35
N ASP A 193 3.69 -0.55 28.32
CA ASP A 193 3.70 -1.45 27.15
C ASP A 193 3.15 -0.73 25.90
N SER A 194 3.71 -1.01 24.71
CA SER A 194 3.24 -0.48 23.40
C SER A 194 1.74 -0.70 23.21
N ARG A 195 1.17 -1.77 23.75
CA ARG A 195 -0.27 -2.06 23.70
C ARG A 195 -1.13 -0.98 24.33
N LEU A 196 -0.68 -0.38 25.44
CA LEU A 196 -1.39 0.70 26.12
C LEU A 196 -1.35 1.99 25.29
N TYR A 197 -0.23 2.26 24.59
CA TYR A 197 -0.15 3.37 23.65
C TYR A 197 -1.12 3.20 22.46
N MET A 198 -1.30 1.96 21.95
CA MET A 198 -2.30 1.69 20.90
C MET A 198 -3.71 2.04 21.37
N LEU A 199 -4.07 1.67 22.61
CA LEU A 199 -5.38 2.06 23.21
C LEU A 199 -5.52 3.57 23.39
N THR A 200 -4.44 4.26 23.69
CA THR A 200 -4.46 5.74 23.82
C THR A 200 -4.72 6.39 22.45
N PHE A 201 -4.22 5.84 21.34
CA PHE A 201 -4.49 6.35 20.00
C PHE A 201 -5.90 6.04 19.49
N LEU A 202 -6.56 5.00 20.01
CA LEU A 202 -7.86 4.53 19.53
C LEU A 202 -8.91 5.64 19.41
N PRO A 203 -9.20 6.47 20.44
CA PRO A 203 -10.23 7.52 20.34
C PRO A 203 -9.89 8.56 19.28
N PHE A 204 -8.62 8.90 19.10
CA PHE A 204 -8.19 9.86 18.07
C PHE A 204 -8.37 9.29 16.67
N MET A 205 -8.10 7.97 16.46
CA MET A 205 -8.34 7.30 15.19
C MET A 205 -9.83 7.21 14.86
N VAL A 206 -10.69 6.93 15.86
CA VAL A 206 -12.15 6.94 15.68
C VAL A 206 -12.63 8.32 15.25
N LEU A 207 -12.19 9.38 15.92
CA LEU A 207 -12.53 10.76 15.54
C LEU A 207 -12.06 11.11 14.14
N LEU A 208 -10.86 10.65 13.77
CA LEU A 208 -10.27 10.89 12.45
C LEU A 208 -11.09 10.26 11.31
N VAL A 209 -11.57 9.02 11.49
CA VAL A 209 -12.37 8.33 10.44
C VAL A 209 -13.82 8.84 10.36
N PHE A 210 -14.28 9.63 11.32
CA PHE A 210 -15.57 10.33 11.22
C PHE A 210 -15.55 11.51 10.26
N VAL A 211 -14.35 11.95 9.85
CA VAL A 211 -14.19 12.96 8.80
C VAL A 211 -14.48 12.31 7.44
N ARG A 212 -15.69 12.55 6.93
CA ARG A 212 -16.19 11.99 5.65
C ARG A 212 -15.98 12.93 4.47
N ASN A 213 -15.57 14.16 4.73
CA ASN A 213 -15.41 15.18 3.71
C ASN A 213 -14.11 14.96 2.92
N LEU A 214 -14.21 14.68 1.63
CA LEU A 214 -13.08 14.47 0.72
C LEU A 214 -12.11 15.67 0.66
N ARG A 215 -12.61 16.91 0.83
CA ARG A 215 -11.76 18.10 0.89
C ARG A 215 -10.87 18.10 2.14
N ALA A 216 -11.40 17.74 3.30
CA ALA A 216 -10.62 17.60 4.52
C ALA A 216 -9.58 16.48 4.40
N LEU A 217 -9.96 15.34 3.83
CA LEU A 217 -9.04 14.23 3.54
C LEU A 217 -7.91 14.65 2.59
N SER A 218 -8.17 15.51 1.61
CA SER A 218 -7.14 16.04 0.71
C SER A 218 -6.14 16.94 1.45
N ILE A 219 -6.59 17.76 2.40
CA ILE A 219 -5.71 18.60 3.23
C ILE A 219 -4.84 17.71 4.14
N PHE A 220 -5.44 16.70 4.79
CA PHE A 220 -4.70 15.73 5.60
C PHE A 220 -3.65 15.00 4.78
N SER A 221 -4.00 14.62 3.56
CA SER A 221 -3.09 14.02 2.60
C SER A 221 -1.89 14.91 2.26
N LEU A 222 -2.12 16.20 2.04
CA LEU A 222 -1.04 17.15 1.77
C LEU A 222 -0.11 17.29 2.98
N LEU A 223 -0.67 17.46 4.17
CA LEU A 223 0.09 17.56 5.40
C LEU A 223 0.92 16.30 5.66
N ALA A 224 0.32 15.11 5.49
CA ALA A 224 1.02 13.84 5.61
C ALA A 224 2.21 13.76 4.63
N ASN A 225 2.04 14.20 3.38
CA ASN A 225 3.12 14.18 2.40
C ASN A 225 4.30 15.05 2.80
N ILE A 226 4.03 16.27 3.26
CA ILE A 226 5.08 17.22 3.66
C ILE A 226 5.85 16.64 4.85
N THR A 227 5.15 16.19 5.89
CA THR A 227 5.78 15.67 7.11
C THR A 227 6.60 14.42 6.83
N MET A 228 6.10 13.49 6.00
CA MET A 228 6.80 12.27 5.63
C MET A 228 8.02 12.57 4.74
N ALA A 229 7.91 13.49 3.77
CA ALA A 229 9.02 13.87 2.90
C ALA A 229 10.17 14.50 3.69
N VAL A 230 9.87 15.44 4.60
CA VAL A 230 10.88 16.06 5.48
C VAL A 230 11.56 15.01 6.34
N SER A 231 10.78 14.12 6.96
CA SER A 231 11.32 13.04 7.79
C SER A 231 12.21 12.09 6.98
N LEU A 232 11.81 11.75 5.76
CA LEU A 232 12.59 10.87 4.89
C LEU A 232 13.95 11.47 4.52
N VAL A 233 14.00 12.77 4.20
CA VAL A 233 15.26 13.47 3.94
C VAL A 233 16.20 13.40 5.15
N MET A 234 15.68 13.60 6.35
CA MET A 234 16.47 13.50 7.59
C MET A 234 16.95 12.07 7.88
N ILE A 235 16.13 11.05 7.57
CA ILE A 235 16.53 9.65 7.68
C ILE A 235 17.67 9.34 6.71
N TYR A 236 17.55 9.77 5.45
CA TYR A 236 18.65 9.61 4.47
C TYR A 236 19.92 10.33 4.89
N GLN A 237 19.81 11.57 5.38
CA GLN A 237 20.97 12.32 5.89
C GLN A 237 21.70 11.51 6.98
N PHE A 238 20.97 10.90 7.90
CA PHE A 238 21.57 10.10 8.95
C PHE A 238 22.21 8.80 8.42
N THR A 239 21.49 8.07 7.54
CA THR A 239 21.95 6.77 7.05
C THR A 239 23.17 6.83 6.13
N VAL A 240 23.45 7.98 5.53
CA VAL A 240 24.64 8.19 4.69
C VAL A 240 25.88 8.57 5.52
N GLN A 241 25.69 9.04 6.77
CA GLN A 241 26.79 9.45 7.62
C GLN A 241 27.45 8.26 8.33
N ASN A 242 28.79 8.19 8.29
CA ASN A 242 29.61 7.23 9.06
C ASN A 242 29.17 5.75 8.89
N ILE A 243 29.01 5.31 7.64
CA ILE A 243 28.64 3.92 7.34
C ILE A 243 29.75 2.98 7.87
N PRO A 244 29.40 1.99 8.74
CA PRO A 244 30.36 1.00 9.22
C PRO A 244 30.90 0.12 8.10
N ASP A 245 32.03 -0.58 8.33
CA ASP A 245 32.62 -1.52 7.37
C ASP A 245 31.62 -2.66 7.05
N PRO A 246 31.23 -2.84 5.78
CA PRO A 246 30.27 -3.85 5.37
C PRO A 246 30.83 -5.29 5.35
N SER A 247 32.11 -5.49 5.60
CA SER A 247 32.79 -6.81 5.47
C SER A 247 32.17 -7.92 6.31
N HIS A 248 31.47 -7.56 7.39
CA HIS A 248 30.84 -8.51 8.30
C HIS A 248 29.40 -8.88 7.91
N LEU A 249 28.82 -8.24 6.90
CA LEU A 249 27.45 -8.48 6.49
C LEU A 249 27.35 -9.63 5.48
N PRO A 250 26.43 -10.60 5.66
CA PRO A 250 26.29 -11.70 4.73
C PRO A 250 25.77 -11.21 3.37
N LEU A 251 26.44 -11.65 2.28
CA LEU A 251 26.00 -11.38 0.93
C LEU A 251 24.62 -11.99 0.66
N VAL A 252 24.41 -13.22 1.12
CA VAL A 252 23.15 -13.96 1.07
C VAL A 252 22.83 -14.42 2.49
N ALA A 253 21.66 -14.07 2.98
CA ALA A 253 21.17 -14.53 4.28
C ALA A 253 20.59 -15.95 4.21
N SER A 254 20.07 -16.44 5.33
CA SER A 254 19.46 -17.77 5.39
C SER A 254 18.20 -17.86 4.51
N TRP A 255 18.05 -18.96 3.79
CA TRP A 255 16.80 -19.25 3.06
C TRP A 255 15.56 -19.36 3.97
N LYS A 256 15.77 -19.58 5.27
CA LYS A 256 14.68 -19.61 6.27
C LYS A 256 14.07 -18.22 6.50
N THR A 257 14.85 -17.15 6.33
CA THR A 257 14.37 -15.76 6.53
C THR A 257 13.90 -15.09 5.25
N TYR A 258 14.24 -15.66 4.09
CA TYR A 258 13.89 -15.08 2.79
C TYR A 258 12.38 -14.88 2.57
N PRO A 259 11.46 -15.76 3.02
CA PRO A 259 10.03 -15.51 2.90
C PRO A 259 9.54 -14.29 3.68
N LEU A 260 10.18 -13.93 4.81
CA LEU A 260 9.89 -12.67 5.53
C LEU A 260 10.32 -11.45 4.71
N PHE A 261 11.48 -11.53 4.03
CA PHE A 261 11.87 -10.52 3.05
C PHE A 261 10.81 -10.38 1.96
N PHE A 262 10.39 -11.49 1.35
CA PHE A 262 9.40 -11.48 0.28
C PHE A 262 8.10 -10.80 0.71
N GLY A 263 7.53 -11.16 1.86
CA GLY A 263 6.32 -10.54 2.38
C GLY A 263 6.47 -9.02 2.57
N THR A 264 7.56 -8.59 3.19
CA THR A 264 7.84 -7.15 3.40
C THR A 264 8.06 -6.41 2.08
N ALA A 265 8.76 -7.02 1.12
CA ALA A 265 9.01 -6.42 -0.19
C ALA A 265 7.71 -6.25 -0.99
N ILE A 266 6.87 -7.28 -1.07
CA ILE A 266 5.57 -7.19 -1.77
C ILE A 266 4.65 -6.19 -1.11
N PHE A 267 4.62 -6.15 0.23
CA PHE A 267 3.89 -5.12 0.98
C PHE A 267 4.34 -3.69 0.61
N ALA A 268 5.65 -3.47 0.50
CA ALA A 268 6.19 -2.16 0.15
C ALA A 268 5.78 -1.74 -1.27
N PHE A 269 5.72 -2.67 -2.23
CA PHE A 269 5.28 -2.43 -3.61
C PHE A 269 3.76 -2.48 -3.79
N GLU A 270 2.98 -2.55 -2.72
CA GLU A 270 1.51 -2.56 -2.75
C GLU A 270 0.96 -1.19 -3.14
N GLY A 271 0.72 -1.01 -4.40
CA GLY A 271 0.14 0.21 -4.97
C GLY A 271 -0.88 -0.10 -6.07
N ILE A 272 -1.07 -1.39 -6.37
CA ILE A 272 -1.89 -1.81 -7.52
C ILE A 272 -3.36 -1.41 -7.36
N GLY A 273 -3.90 -1.40 -6.14
CA GLY A 273 -5.28 -0.99 -5.88
C GLY A 273 -5.55 0.48 -6.22
N MET A 274 -4.51 1.33 -6.25
CA MET A 274 -4.62 2.75 -6.57
C MET A 274 -4.35 3.07 -8.04
N VAL A 275 -3.88 2.10 -8.84
CA VAL A 275 -3.47 2.31 -10.24
C VAL A 275 -4.64 2.78 -11.11
N LEU A 276 -5.75 2.03 -11.12
CA LEU A 276 -6.93 2.39 -11.92
C LEU A 276 -7.63 3.66 -11.42
N PRO A 277 -7.83 3.89 -10.10
CA PRO A 277 -8.34 5.17 -9.61
C PRO A 277 -7.51 6.39 -10.03
N LEU A 278 -6.18 6.27 -10.07
CA LEU A 278 -5.29 7.34 -10.52
C LEU A 278 -5.37 7.55 -12.03
N GLU A 279 -5.36 6.49 -12.80
CA GLU A 279 -5.48 6.52 -14.25
C GLU A 279 -6.83 7.10 -14.68
N ASN A 280 -7.92 6.68 -14.05
CA ASN A 280 -9.27 7.14 -14.34
C ASN A 280 -9.47 8.65 -14.08
N LYS A 281 -8.73 9.24 -13.12
CA LYS A 281 -8.78 10.69 -12.82
C LYS A 281 -7.85 11.53 -13.68
N MET A 282 -7.00 10.93 -14.51
CA MET A 282 -6.01 11.64 -15.29
C MET A 282 -6.62 12.29 -16.54
N LYS A 283 -6.24 13.55 -16.81
CA LYS A 283 -6.70 14.29 -17.98
C LYS A 283 -6.31 13.62 -19.31
N ASP A 284 -5.13 13.01 -19.37
CA ASP A 284 -4.60 12.32 -20.57
C ASP A 284 -4.17 10.89 -20.21
N PRO A 285 -5.11 9.92 -20.21
CA PRO A 285 -4.83 8.53 -19.82
C PRO A 285 -3.78 7.85 -20.69
N LYS A 286 -3.56 8.30 -21.94
CA LYS A 286 -2.56 7.73 -22.85
C LYS A 286 -1.14 7.87 -22.31
N LYS A 287 -0.87 8.90 -21.48
CA LYS A 287 0.43 9.14 -20.84
C LYS A 287 0.60 8.38 -19.53
N PHE A 288 -0.44 7.73 -19.02
CA PHE A 288 -0.39 7.05 -17.72
C PHE A 288 0.71 5.97 -17.65
N SER A 289 0.87 5.19 -18.72
CA SER A 289 1.93 4.16 -18.76
C SER A 289 3.34 4.76 -18.56
N LEU A 290 3.63 5.93 -19.12
CA LEU A 290 4.91 6.61 -18.91
C LEU A 290 5.07 7.05 -17.46
N ILE A 291 4.01 7.63 -16.86
CA ILE A 291 4.01 8.06 -15.46
C ILE A 291 4.22 6.87 -14.53
N LEU A 292 3.56 5.74 -14.83
CA LEU A 292 3.73 4.50 -14.08
C LEU A 292 5.19 4.03 -14.10
N TYR A 293 5.83 3.99 -15.28
CA TYR A 293 7.24 3.59 -15.39
C TYR A 293 8.17 4.55 -14.63
N VAL A 294 8.02 5.85 -14.82
CA VAL A 294 8.86 6.86 -14.16
C VAL A 294 8.63 6.84 -12.65
N GLY A 295 7.38 6.82 -12.20
CA GLY A 295 7.05 6.79 -10.78
C GLY A 295 7.57 5.54 -10.08
N MET A 296 7.37 4.36 -10.67
CA MET A 296 7.85 3.12 -10.09
C MET A 296 9.38 2.98 -10.16
N ALA A 297 10.05 3.56 -11.16
CA ALA A 297 11.51 3.64 -11.18
C ALA A 297 12.04 4.46 -10.00
N ILE A 298 11.42 5.61 -9.71
CA ILE A 298 11.76 6.43 -8.54
C ILE A 298 11.50 5.64 -7.25
N VAL A 299 10.33 5.02 -7.10
CA VAL A 299 9.98 4.21 -5.92
C VAL A 299 10.98 3.07 -5.72
N THR A 300 11.29 2.31 -6.76
CA THR A 300 12.23 1.19 -6.68
C THR A 300 13.64 1.66 -6.29
N THR A 301 14.08 2.80 -6.83
CA THR A 301 15.38 3.41 -6.47
C THR A 301 15.41 3.80 -4.99
N LEU A 302 14.34 4.44 -4.50
CA LEU A 302 14.21 4.79 -3.08
C LEU A 302 14.20 3.54 -2.18
N TYR A 303 13.51 2.48 -2.58
CA TYR A 303 13.41 1.23 -1.84
C TYR A 303 14.75 0.52 -1.74
N VAL A 304 15.44 0.37 -2.86
CA VAL A 304 16.76 -0.26 -2.91
C VAL A 304 17.77 0.56 -2.13
N SER A 305 17.82 1.88 -2.33
CA SER A 305 18.79 2.76 -1.64
C SER A 305 18.57 2.78 -0.13
N LEU A 306 17.33 2.97 0.35
CA LEU A 306 17.06 2.97 1.79
C LEU A 306 17.26 1.59 2.42
N GLY A 307 16.88 0.53 1.71
CA GLY A 307 17.12 -0.85 2.14
C GLY A 307 18.60 -1.14 2.36
N ILE A 308 19.44 -0.78 1.39
CA ILE A 308 20.89 -0.95 1.47
C ILE A 308 21.49 -0.07 2.57
N LEU A 309 21.25 1.24 2.51
CA LEU A 309 21.85 2.21 3.44
C LEU A 309 21.45 1.92 4.90
N GLY A 310 20.18 1.62 5.13
CA GLY A 310 19.71 1.29 6.48
C GLY A 310 20.31 -0.01 7.01
N TYR A 311 20.46 -1.05 6.16
CA TYR A 311 21.11 -2.29 6.59
C TYR A 311 22.62 -2.10 6.78
N LEU A 312 23.29 -1.33 5.94
CA LEU A 312 24.71 -0.99 6.12
C LEU A 312 24.93 -0.24 7.45
N GLN A 313 24.06 0.74 7.76
CA GLN A 313 24.21 1.57 8.95
C GLN A 313 23.97 0.82 10.26
N PHE A 314 22.96 -0.05 10.31
CA PHE A 314 22.52 -0.68 11.55
C PHE A 314 22.85 -2.18 11.66
N GLY A 315 23.20 -2.82 10.56
CA GLY A 315 23.62 -4.23 10.50
C GLY A 315 22.60 -5.18 11.15
N ALA A 316 23.10 -6.02 12.07
CA ALA A 316 22.27 -7.00 12.77
C ALA A 316 21.24 -6.39 13.73
N ASN A 317 21.42 -5.13 14.14
CA ASN A 317 20.55 -4.46 15.13
C ASN A 317 19.35 -3.74 14.50
N ILE A 318 19.16 -3.84 13.17
CA ILE A 318 18.01 -3.22 12.50
C ILE A 318 16.69 -3.76 13.04
N GLN A 319 15.77 -2.85 13.36
CA GLN A 319 14.44 -3.13 13.91
C GLN A 319 13.37 -3.15 12.80
N GLY A 320 12.11 -3.41 13.16
CA GLY A 320 10.98 -3.49 12.24
C GLY A 320 10.71 -2.22 11.42
N SER A 321 11.14 -1.06 11.93
CA SER A 321 11.19 0.21 11.20
C SER A 321 12.51 0.90 11.46
N ILE A 322 13.09 1.50 10.42
CA ILE A 322 14.35 2.26 10.54
C ILE A 322 14.23 3.44 11.51
N THR A 323 13.03 4.01 11.68
CA THR A 323 12.79 5.09 12.65
C THR A 323 13.11 4.68 14.08
N LEU A 324 12.90 3.40 14.42
CA LEU A 324 13.18 2.87 15.76
C LEU A 324 14.69 2.74 16.04
N ASN A 325 15.52 2.77 15.00
CA ASN A 325 16.99 2.71 15.11
C ASN A 325 17.63 4.11 15.18
N LEU A 326 16.88 5.18 14.94
CA LEU A 326 17.43 6.54 15.00
C LEU A 326 17.89 6.88 16.43
N PRO A 327 18.98 7.66 16.59
CA PRO A 327 19.53 8.03 17.89
C PRO A 327 18.51 8.70 18.82
N ASN A 328 18.72 8.55 20.12
CA ASN A 328 17.87 9.15 21.14
C ASN A 328 18.29 10.59 21.46
N CYS A 329 18.10 11.49 20.49
CA CYS A 329 18.30 12.92 20.69
C CYS A 329 17.11 13.72 20.09
N TRP A 330 16.90 14.93 20.53
CA TRP A 330 15.75 15.74 20.19
C TRP A 330 15.50 15.87 18.68
N LEU A 331 16.55 16.01 17.87
CA LEU A 331 16.43 16.12 16.42
C LEU A 331 15.75 14.88 15.83
N TYR A 332 16.25 13.67 16.14
CA TYR A 332 15.70 12.44 15.58
C TYR A 332 14.38 12.01 16.23
N GLN A 333 14.13 12.42 17.47
CA GLN A 333 12.80 12.25 18.07
C GLN A 333 11.76 13.13 17.36
N SER A 334 12.13 14.34 16.96
CA SER A 334 11.26 15.18 16.12
C SER A 334 10.98 14.54 14.77
N VAL A 335 11.97 13.88 14.15
CA VAL A 335 11.77 13.11 12.89
C VAL A 335 10.77 11.97 13.08
N LYS A 336 10.87 11.21 14.20
CA LYS A 336 9.91 10.14 14.55
C LYS A 336 8.50 10.68 14.69
N LEU A 337 8.34 11.81 15.40
CA LEU A 337 7.04 12.46 15.59
C LEU A 337 6.47 12.99 14.28
N LEU A 338 7.29 13.64 13.45
CA LEU A 338 6.86 14.15 12.15
C LEU A 338 6.37 13.01 11.25
N TYR A 339 7.11 11.91 11.16
CA TYR A 339 6.67 10.76 10.38
C TYR A 339 5.39 10.15 10.95
N SER A 340 5.29 10.05 12.28
CA SER A 340 4.09 9.55 12.98
C SER A 340 2.86 10.40 12.70
N ILE A 341 2.99 11.74 12.66
CA ILE A 341 1.91 12.66 12.24
C ILE A 341 1.49 12.37 10.80
N GLY A 342 2.43 12.14 9.91
CA GLY A 342 2.16 11.75 8.53
C GLY A 342 1.36 10.44 8.44
N ILE A 343 1.77 9.42 9.19
CA ILE A 343 1.07 8.12 9.26
C ILE A 343 -0.32 8.27 9.87
N PHE A 344 -0.47 9.07 10.92
CA PHE A 344 -1.77 9.34 11.55
C PHE A 344 -2.79 9.87 10.53
N PHE A 345 -2.44 10.88 9.74
CA PHE A 345 -3.34 11.40 8.71
C PHE A 345 -3.52 10.43 7.53
N THR A 346 -2.51 9.64 7.20
CA THR A 346 -2.59 8.62 6.15
C THR A 346 -3.58 7.50 6.53
N TYR A 347 -3.76 7.22 7.83
CA TYR A 347 -4.74 6.25 8.31
C TYR A 347 -6.15 6.50 7.77
N ALA A 348 -6.63 7.75 7.79
CA ALA A 348 -7.95 8.10 7.27
C ALA A 348 -8.12 7.77 5.78
N LEU A 349 -7.05 7.95 5.00
CA LEU A 349 -7.06 7.66 3.56
C LEU A 349 -7.09 6.15 3.27
N GLN A 350 -6.32 5.37 4.01
CA GLN A 350 -6.32 3.92 3.87
C GLN A 350 -7.63 3.30 4.37
N PHE A 351 -8.18 3.84 5.45
CA PHE A 351 -9.46 3.41 6.01
C PHE A 351 -10.64 3.73 5.08
N TYR A 352 -10.52 4.75 4.21
CA TYR A 352 -11.59 5.14 3.30
C TYR A 352 -11.99 4.02 2.35
N VAL A 353 -11.03 3.27 1.79
CA VAL A 353 -11.28 2.18 0.83
C VAL A 353 -12.15 1.05 1.41
N PRO A 354 -11.79 0.40 2.54
CA PRO A 354 -12.65 -0.63 3.13
C PRO A 354 -13.99 -0.08 3.61
N ALA A 355 -14.04 1.19 4.05
CA ALA A 355 -15.28 1.83 4.42
C ALA A 355 -16.25 1.96 3.22
N GLU A 356 -15.76 2.37 2.04
CA GLU A 356 -16.59 2.44 0.83
C GLU A 356 -17.11 1.09 0.35
N ILE A 357 -16.39 0.01 0.60
CA ILE A 357 -16.83 -1.34 0.22
C ILE A 357 -17.81 -1.91 1.24
N ILE A 358 -17.53 -1.75 2.55
CA ILE A 358 -18.26 -2.43 3.62
C ILE A 358 -19.52 -1.67 4.04
N ILE A 359 -19.45 -0.35 4.20
CA ILE A 359 -20.55 0.46 4.77
C ILE A 359 -21.85 0.34 3.96
N PRO A 360 -21.85 0.45 2.61
CA PRO A 360 -23.07 0.33 1.81
C PRO A 360 -23.81 -0.98 2.03
N PHE A 361 -23.06 -2.06 2.32
CA PHE A 361 -23.66 -3.35 2.60
C PHE A 361 -24.48 -3.37 3.89
N PHE A 362 -24.03 -2.65 4.93
CA PHE A 362 -24.78 -2.55 6.20
C PHE A 362 -25.89 -1.50 6.12
N VAL A 363 -25.65 -0.37 5.48
CA VAL A 363 -26.66 0.68 5.28
C VAL A 363 -27.86 0.16 4.47
N ALA A 364 -27.62 -0.63 3.41
CA ALA A 364 -28.67 -1.22 2.60
C ALA A 364 -29.59 -2.20 3.36
N ARG A 365 -29.17 -2.71 4.51
CA ARG A 365 -29.94 -3.62 5.37
C ARG A 365 -30.58 -2.95 6.57
N GLY A 366 -30.18 -1.71 6.87
CA GLY A 366 -30.70 -0.93 7.99
C GLY A 366 -31.88 -0.05 7.63
N PRO A 367 -32.58 0.52 8.63
CA PRO A 367 -33.65 1.49 8.39
C PRO A 367 -33.06 2.82 7.89
N GLU A 368 -33.71 3.44 6.91
CA GLU A 368 -33.26 4.68 6.26
C GLU A 368 -32.96 5.83 7.24
N HIS A 369 -33.75 6.00 8.28
CA HIS A 369 -33.56 7.05 9.28
C HIS A 369 -32.36 6.82 10.23
N CYS A 370 -31.70 5.65 10.19
CA CYS A 370 -30.51 5.33 10.98
C CYS A 370 -29.22 5.27 10.15
N GLU A 371 -29.24 5.68 8.90
CA GLU A 371 -28.08 5.58 8.01
C GLU A 371 -26.79 6.16 8.60
N LEU A 372 -26.87 7.38 9.19
CA LEU A 372 -25.73 8.03 9.83
C LEU A 372 -25.19 7.23 11.02
N VAL A 373 -26.11 6.69 11.86
CA VAL A 373 -25.72 5.91 13.04
C VAL A 373 -25.07 4.59 12.63
N ILE A 374 -25.60 3.96 11.59
CA ILE A 374 -25.02 2.72 11.03
C ILE A 374 -23.62 3.00 10.47
N ASP A 375 -23.46 4.06 9.68
CA ASP A 375 -22.16 4.46 9.11
C ASP A 375 -21.12 4.68 10.23
N LEU A 376 -21.41 5.51 11.23
CA LEU A 376 -20.51 5.79 12.34
C LEU A 376 -20.21 4.54 13.18
N SER A 377 -21.22 3.69 13.41
CA SER A 377 -21.06 2.46 14.18
C SER A 377 -20.15 1.46 13.46
N VAL A 378 -20.34 1.28 12.15
CA VAL A 378 -19.49 0.38 11.34
C VAL A 378 -18.05 0.90 11.28
N ARG A 379 -17.84 2.22 11.10
CA ARG A 379 -16.51 2.83 11.15
C ARG A 379 -15.83 2.56 12.49
N THR A 380 -16.52 2.82 13.59
CA THR A 380 -15.99 2.57 14.94
C THR A 380 -15.63 1.10 15.13
N MET A 381 -16.51 0.19 14.74
CA MET A 381 -16.27 -1.27 14.82
C MET A 381 -15.02 -1.67 14.02
N LEU A 382 -14.84 -1.17 12.81
CA LEU A 382 -13.68 -1.48 11.98
C LEU A 382 -12.39 -0.92 12.59
N VAL A 383 -12.40 0.30 13.14
CA VAL A 383 -11.22 0.87 13.83
C VAL A 383 -10.88 0.04 15.07
N CYS A 384 -11.88 -0.35 15.86
CA CYS A 384 -11.66 -1.22 17.02
C CYS A 384 -11.09 -2.58 16.59
N LEU A 385 -11.59 -3.16 15.50
CA LEU A 385 -11.07 -4.42 14.95
C LEU A 385 -9.59 -4.31 14.58
N THR A 386 -9.20 -3.23 13.88
CA THR A 386 -7.79 -3.01 13.52
C THR A 386 -6.90 -2.77 14.75
N CYS A 387 -7.40 -2.08 15.78
CA CYS A 387 -6.68 -1.89 17.04
C CYS A 387 -6.52 -3.22 17.80
N ILE A 388 -7.56 -4.04 17.89
CA ILE A 388 -7.48 -5.38 18.52
C ILE A 388 -6.48 -6.26 17.80
N ALA A 389 -6.51 -6.29 16.46
CA ALA A 389 -5.53 -7.04 15.65
C ALA A 389 -4.10 -6.56 15.89
N ALA A 390 -3.88 -5.25 15.99
CA ALA A 390 -2.58 -4.65 16.31
C ALA A 390 -2.08 -5.05 17.72
N ILE A 391 -2.98 -5.08 18.72
CA ILE A 391 -2.65 -5.50 20.10
C ILE A 391 -2.28 -6.98 20.18
N LEU A 392 -2.95 -7.82 19.38
CA LEU A 392 -2.66 -9.26 19.32
C LEU A 392 -1.30 -9.55 18.69
N ILE A 393 -0.86 -8.74 17.72
CA ILE A 393 0.40 -8.91 17.00
C ILE A 393 1.22 -7.62 17.12
N PRO A 394 1.82 -7.32 18.28
CA PRO A 394 2.55 -6.05 18.49
C PRO A 394 3.98 -6.10 17.90
N ARG A 395 4.16 -6.82 16.78
CA ARG A 395 5.43 -6.94 16.06
C ARG A 395 5.26 -6.41 14.65
N LEU A 396 5.74 -5.18 14.45
CA LEU A 396 5.60 -4.43 13.20
C LEU A 396 6.12 -5.21 11.98
N ASP A 397 7.29 -5.83 12.11
CA ASP A 397 7.94 -6.64 11.09
C ASP A 397 7.08 -7.82 10.61
N LEU A 398 6.45 -8.53 11.54
CA LEU A 398 5.63 -9.69 11.22
C LEU A 398 4.28 -9.29 10.65
N VAL A 399 3.66 -8.20 11.14
CA VAL A 399 2.39 -7.72 10.55
C VAL A 399 2.61 -7.26 9.12
N ILE A 400 3.67 -6.52 8.83
CA ILE A 400 4.04 -6.11 7.48
C ILE A 400 4.24 -7.34 6.58
N SER A 401 5.03 -8.32 7.02
CA SER A 401 5.28 -9.54 6.26
C SER A 401 4.01 -10.37 6.03
N LEU A 402 3.13 -10.46 7.03
CA LEU A 402 1.87 -11.22 6.93
C LEU A 402 0.91 -10.58 5.92
N VAL A 403 0.67 -9.28 6.02
CA VAL A 403 -0.21 -8.56 5.09
C VAL A 403 0.35 -8.64 3.66
N GLY A 404 1.66 -8.47 3.49
CA GLY A 404 2.32 -8.59 2.19
C GLY A 404 2.21 -10.00 1.60
N SER A 405 2.46 -11.04 2.39
CA SER A 405 2.39 -12.42 1.93
C SER A 405 0.95 -12.83 1.59
N VAL A 406 -0.04 -12.43 2.37
CA VAL A 406 -1.45 -12.87 2.17
C VAL A 406 -2.12 -12.04 1.08
N SER A 407 -2.31 -10.75 1.31
CA SER A 407 -3.20 -9.96 0.46
C SER A 407 -2.47 -9.25 -0.67
N SER A 408 -1.30 -8.67 -0.42
CA SER A 408 -0.54 -7.99 -1.47
C SER A 408 -0.03 -8.96 -2.53
N SER A 409 0.38 -10.18 -2.16
CA SER A 409 0.75 -11.21 -3.13
C SER A 409 -0.41 -11.60 -4.04
N ALA A 410 -1.62 -11.74 -3.48
CA ALA A 410 -2.81 -12.06 -4.26
C ALA A 410 -3.14 -10.94 -5.26
N LEU A 411 -3.22 -9.69 -4.79
CA LEU A 411 -3.58 -8.55 -5.63
C LEU A 411 -2.51 -8.17 -6.65
N ALA A 412 -1.23 -8.19 -6.27
CA ALA A 412 -0.16 -7.68 -7.11
C ALA A 412 0.48 -8.73 -8.03
N LEU A 413 0.54 -10.01 -7.63
CA LEU A 413 1.27 -11.04 -8.35
C LEU A 413 0.40 -12.17 -8.91
N ILE A 414 -0.70 -12.53 -8.24
CA ILE A 414 -1.51 -13.69 -8.66
C ILE A 414 -2.62 -13.24 -9.62
N ILE A 415 -3.41 -12.28 -9.23
CA ILE A 415 -4.61 -11.88 -9.98
C ILE A 415 -4.28 -11.24 -11.34
N PRO A 416 -3.33 -10.28 -11.48
CA PRO A 416 -3.14 -9.58 -12.75
C PRO A 416 -2.66 -10.49 -13.90
N PRO A 417 -1.67 -11.39 -13.73
CA PRO A 417 -1.28 -12.29 -14.80
C PRO A 417 -2.40 -13.28 -15.19
N LEU A 418 -3.16 -13.79 -14.21
CA LEU A 418 -4.33 -14.63 -14.51
C LEU A 418 -5.40 -13.84 -15.28
N LEU A 419 -5.58 -12.57 -14.95
CA LEU A 419 -6.48 -11.67 -15.67
C LEU A 419 -6.04 -11.48 -17.14
N GLU A 420 -4.74 -11.31 -17.43
CA GLU A 420 -4.23 -11.20 -18.80
C GLU A 420 -4.55 -12.47 -19.60
N ILE A 421 -4.27 -13.64 -19.00
CA ILE A 421 -4.56 -14.93 -19.63
C ILE A 421 -6.05 -15.07 -19.92
N THR A 422 -6.94 -14.84 -18.94
CA THR A 422 -8.38 -15.01 -19.14
C THR A 422 -8.99 -14.03 -20.13
N THR A 423 -8.48 -12.78 -20.16
CA THR A 423 -8.98 -11.72 -21.04
C THR A 423 -8.61 -11.98 -22.50
N PHE A 424 -7.36 -12.31 -22.79
CA PHE A 424 -6.81 -12.36 -24.15
C PHE A 424 -6.62 -13.76 -24.72
N TYR A 425 -6.96 -14.82 -23.98
CA TYR A 425 -6.81 -16.20 -24.46
C TYR A 425 -7.51 -16.44 -25.78
N SER A 426 -8.76 -15.96 -25.91
CA SER A 426 -9.60 -16.12 -27.12
C SER A 426 -9.12 -15.25 -28.29
N GLU A 427 -8.30 -14.24 -28.05
CA GLU A 427 -7.74 -13.33 -29.07
C GLU A 427 -6.38 -13.81 -29.61
N GLY A 428 -5.89 -14.98 -29.17
CA GLY A 428 -4.65 -15.57 -29.67
C GLY A 428 -3.41 -15.07 -28.90
N LEU A 429 -3.43 -15.13 -27.57
CA LEU A 429 -2.29 -14.78 -26.72
C LEU A 429 -1.06 -15.64 -27.05
N SER A 430 0.12 -15.00 -27.13
CA SER A 430 1.38 -15.70 -27.37
C SER A 430 1.65 -16.74 -26.28
N PRO A 431 2.11 -17.96 -26.63
CA PRO A 431 2.51 -18.98 -25.65
C PRO A 431 3.57 -18.48 -24.66
N ILE A 432 4.49 -17.63 -25.10
CA ILE A 432 5.53 -17.03 -24.26
C ILE A 432 4.89 -16.15 -23.16
N THR A 433 3.87 -15.37 -23.51
CA THR A 433 3.13 -14.54 -22.55
C THR A 433 2.40 -15.41 -21.52
N ILE A 434 1.75 -16.49 -21.96
CA ILE A 434 1.07 -17.43 -21.05
C ILE A 434 2.07 -18.05 -20.07
N VAL A 435 3.22 -18.51 -20.55
CA VAL A 435 4.25 -19.11 -19.68
C VAL A 435 4.79 -18.08 -18.68
N LYS A 436 5.10 -16.87 -19.13
CA LYS A 436 5.56 -15.76 -18.28
C LYS A 436 4.54 -15.46 -17.17
N ASP A 437 3.27 -15.28 -17.53
CA ASP A 437 2.21 -14.92 -16.59
C ASP A 437 1.90 -16.06 -15.63
N ALA A 438 1.93 -17.31 -16.11
CA ALA A 438 1.81 -18.48 -15.26
C ALA A 438 2.95 -18.57 -14.24
N LEU A 439 4.20 -18.31 -14.66
CA LEU A 439 5.36 -18.29 -13.75
C LEU A 439 5.24 -17.19 -12.68
N ILE A 440 4.82 -15.98 -13.04
CA ILE A 440 4.61 -14.89 -12.07
C ILE A 440 3.53 -15.28 -11.05
N SER A 441 2.40 -15.83 -11.52
CA SER A 441 1.31 -16.28 -10.64
C SER A 441 1.72 -17.41 -9.71
N ILE A 442 2.50 -18.39 -10.19
CA ILE A 442 3.04 -19.50 -9.39
C ILE A 442 4.00 -18.96 -8.33
N LEU A 443 4.93 -18.08 -8.69
CA LEU A 443 5.85 -17.45 -7.75
C LEU A 443 5.09 -16.63 -6.68
N GLY A 444 4.07 -15.89 -7.10
CA GLY A 444 3.17 -15.18 -6.18
C GLY A 444 2.46 -16.13 -5.22
N PHE A 445 1.95 -17.27 -5.72
CA PHE A 445 1.28 -18.27 -4.90
C PHE A 445 2.22 -18.98 -3.92
N VAL A 446 3.43 -19.33 -4.36
CA VAL A 446 4.46 -19.91 -3.48
C VAL A 446 4.82 -18.91 -2.38
N GLY A 447 5.03 -17.64 -2.72
CA GLY A 447 5.29 -16.58 -1.76
C GLY A 447 4.12 -16.35 -0.78
N PHE A 448 2.89 -16.43 -1.27
CA PHE A 448 1.67 -16.40 -0.45
C PHE A 448 1.67 -17.51 0.60
N VAL A 449 1.86 -18.75 0.19
CA VAL A 449 1.80 -19.92 1.10
C VAL A 449 2.99 -19.93 2.05
N VAL A 450 4.20 -19.90 1.52
CA VAL A 450 5.44 -20.03 2.32
C VAL A 450 5.64 -18.82 3.23
N GLY A 451 5.40 -17.60 2.72
CA GLY A 451 5.48 -16.38 3.51
C GLY A 451 4.48 -16.34 4.65
N THR A 452 3.23 -16.73 4.38
CA THR A 452 2.18 -16.81 5.43
C THR A 452 2.52 -17.86 6.49
N CYS A 453 2.87 -19.08 6.08
CA CYS A 453 3.21 -20.15 7.01
C CYS A 453 4.42 -19.78 7.89
N LEU A 454 5.46 -19.21 7.31
CA LEU A 454 6.64 -18.82 8.09
C LEU A 454 6.33 -17.65 9.04
N THR A 455 5.59 -16.63 8.59
CA THR A 455 5.23 -15.51 9.45
C THR A 455 4.37 -15.96 10.62
N LEU A 456 3.40 -16.84 10.39
CA LEU A 456 2.59 -17.44 11.46
C LEU A 456 3.46 -18.28 12.41
N TYR A 457 4.41 -19.04 11.89
CA TYR A 457 5.35 -19.79 12.72
C TYR A 457 6.19 -18.87 13.62
N GLU A 458 6.75 -17.78 13.07
CA GLU A 458 7.52 -16.79 13.83
C GLU A 458 6.66 -16.07 14.89
N LEU A 459 5.36 -15.90 14.66
CA LEU A 459 4.44 -15.37 15.67
C LEU A 459 4.25 -16.30 16.87
N THR A 460 4.41 -17.61 16.70
CA THR A 460 4.33 -18.58 17.80
C THR A 460 5.62 -18.69 18.61
N GLN A 461 6.74 -18.17 18.07
CA GLN A 461 8.01 -18.18 18.79
C GLN A 461 8.04 -17.10 19.88
N PRO A 462 8.53 -17.42 21.07
CA PRO A 462 8.68 -16.42 22.12
C PRO A 462 9.64 -15.31 21.63
N SER A 463 9.24 -14.05 21.83
CA SER A 463 10.07 -12.90 21.48
C SER A 463 11.45 -13.06 22.11
N ARG A 464 12.47 -13.19 21.28
CA ARG A 464 13.86 -13.14 21.77
C ARG A 464 14.07 -11.75 22.35
N ALA A 465 14.12 -11.66 23.67
CA ALA A 465 14.52 -10.42 24.34
C ALA A 465 15.89 -10.01 23.77
N PRO A 466 16.12 -8.72 23.51
CA PRO A 466 17.43 -8.25 23.09
C PRO A 466 18.42 -8.71 24.17
N ILE A 467 19.44 -9.48 23.77
CA ILE A 467 20.56 -9.86 24.67
C ILE A 467 21.30 -8.55 24.93
N PHE A 468 21.02 -7.91 26.07
CA PHE A 468 21.89 -6.88 26.60
C PHE A 468 23.23 -7.57 26.93
N ILE A 469 24.17 -7.49 26.02
CA ILE A 469 25.57 -7.84 26.32
C ILE A 469 26.04 -6.75 27.29
N ASN A 470 25.98 -7.04 28.58
CA ASN A 470 26.69 -6.29 29.59
C ASN A 470 28.18 -6.40 29.26
N SER A 471 28.72 -5.40 28.60
CA SER A 471 30.16 -5.22 28.42
C SER A 471 30.79 -4.69 29.74
N THR A 472 30.61 -5.43 30.79
CA THR A 472 31.29 -5.22 32.07
C THR A 472 32.12 -6.47 32.42
N SER A 473 33.06 -6.83 31.56
CA SER A 473 34.18 -7.72 31.98
C SER A 473 35.27 -7.73 30.92
N ALA A 474 36.08 -6.68 30.87
CA ALA A 474 37.43 -6.72 30.33
C ALA A 474 38.24 -5.49 30.81
N PHE A 475 38.53 -5.44 32.11
CA PHE A 475 39.71 -4.77 32.67
C PHE A 475 39.99 -5.43 34.02
N VAL A 476 40.75 -6.50 33.99
CA VAL A 476 41.77 -6.85 35.01
C VAL A 476 43.00 -7.30 34.24
#